data_b5c5b9453b12d34f753af608c3bb6cb2
#
_entry.id   b5c5b9453b12d34f753af608c3bb6cb2
#
_cell.length_a   1.000
_cell.length_b   1.000
_cell.length_c   1.000
_cell.angle_alpha   90.00
_cell.angle_beta   90.00
_cell.angle_gamma   90.00
#
_symmetry.space_group_name_H-M   'P 1'
#
loop_
_entity.id
_entity.type
_entity.pdbx_description
1 polymer ?
#
loop_
_entity_poly.entity_id
_entity_poly.type
_entity_poly.pdbx_seq_one_letter_code
_entity_poly.pdbx_strand_id
1 'polypeptide(L)'
;LCEEAITWASCEGQTLYRTVRGFSSYADALRLLARLEGEPEDEIEVLVRMKYEHVICAQIYGVPGYTMRDDIEKLVEQYPHVKVNYVKHPSAESPGFENVLMERSIDGKCHVTHRVALPGNPIIGEGKPENQNNGVIWLQGNYIQTIDMNQDAHLAEGLKLRNLLGLFNISEETTIVGFAEQLISGKQGSVAHFAALSETVFETFLQRYMASPLAVRLHYCHPDLWD
;
A
#
# COMPACT_ATOMS: atom_id res chain seq x y z
N LEU A 1 4.41 30.55 -7.72
CA LEU A 1 3.36 30.44 -6.67
C LEU A 1 2.27 29.42 -7.01
N CYS A 2 1.79 29.38 -8.26
CA CYS A 2 0.72 28.43 -8.61
C CYS A 2 1.26 26.99 -8.76
N GLU A 3 2.40 26.79 -9.40
CA GLU A 3 3.05 25.49 -9.53
C GLU A 3 3.53 24.96 -8.17
N GLU A 4 4.12 25.79 -7.35
CA GLU A 4 4.55 25.42 -6.00
C GLU A 4 3.36 25.05 -5.12
N ALA A 5 2.23 25.75 -5.23
CA ALA A 5 1.01 25.42 -4.49
C ALA A 5 0.38 24.10 -4.96
N ILE A 6 0.40 23.83 -6.27
CA ILE A 6 -0.07 22.57 -6.84
C ILE A 6 0.84 21.42 -6.40
N THR A 7 2.15 21.62 -6.47
CA THR A 7 3.14 20.62 -6.01
C THR A 7 2.98 20.37 -4.52
N TRP A 8 2.84 21.42 -3.72
CA TRP A 8 2.59 21.28 -2.28
C TRP A 8 1.29 20.52 -2.00
N ALA A 9 0.19 20.89 -2.64
CA ALA A 9 -1.10 20.23 -2.46
C ALA A 9 -1.07 18.76 -2.88
N SER A 10 -0.34 18.41 -3.95
CA SER A 10 -0.17 17.04 -4.39
C SER A 10 0.71 16.20 -3.45
N CYS A 11 1.67 16.83 -2.77
CA CYS A 11 2.54 16.14 -1.82
C CYS A 11 1.93 16.00 -0.42
N GLU A 12 1.10 16.95 -0.02
CA GLU A 12 0.55 17.03 1.34
C GLU A 12 -0.92 16.60 1.43
N GLY A 13 -1.61 16.49 0.28
CA GLY A 13 -2.98 15.99 0.22
C GLY A 13 -3.09 14.47 0.30
N GLN A 14 -4.30 13.96 0.33
CA GLN A 14 -4.60 12.52 0.21
C GLN A 14 -4.30 12.05 -1.21
N THR A 15 -3.06 11.67 -1.48
CA THR A 15 -2.60 11.27 -2.80
C THR A 15 -1.78 9.99 -2.72
N LEU A 16 -1.82 9.23 -3.79
CA LEU A 16 -0.98 8.04 -3.94
C LEU A 16 0.50 8.37 -3.74
N TYR A 17 0.95 9.53 -4.23
CA TYR A 17 2.32 9.99 -4.03
C TYR A 17 2.70 10.12 -2.55
N ARG A 18 1.83 10.70 -1.73
CA ARG A 18 2.06 10.83 -0.29
C ARG A 18 2.16 9.47 0.39
N THR A 19 1.25 8.56 0.07
CA THR A 19 1.26 7.20 0.62
C THR A 19 2.53 6.45 0.24
N VAL A 20 2.94 6.50 -1.02
CA VAL A 20 4.18 5.88 -1.50
C VAL A 20 5.41 6.48 -0.80
N ARG A 21 5.47 7.80 -0.66
CA ARG A 21 6.53 8.48 0.10
C ARG A 21 6.53 8.02 1.57
N GLY A 22 5.36 7.90 2.17
CA GLY A 22 5.20 7.47 3.57
C GLY A 22 5.73 6.06 3.80
N PHE A 23 5.26 5.06 3.08
CA PHE A 23 5.71 3.69 3.31
C PHE A 23 7.15 3.44 2.84
N SER A 24 7.71 4.27 1.96
CA SER A 24 9.14 4.20 1.63
C SER A 24 10.03 4.46 2.85
N SER A 25 9.53 5.20 3.85
CA SER A 25 10.24 5.41 5.12
C SER A 25 10.38 4.13 5.97
N TYR A 26 9.62 3.07 5.67
CA TYR A 26 9.80 1.76 6.31
C TYR A 26 11.16 1.14 5.95
N ALA A 27 11.58 1.30 4.70
CA ALA A 27 12.92 0.91 4.28
C ALA A 27 14.00 1.71 5.04
N ASP A 28 13.78 3.01 5.25
CA ASP A 28 14.69 3.86 6.01
C ASP A 28 14.74 3.48 7.49
N ALA A 29 13.62 3.08 8.07
CA ALA A 29 13.57 2.55 9.43
C ALA A 29 14.39 1.26 9.57
N LEU A 30 14.31 0.36 8.60
CA LEU A 30 15.11 -0.87 8.61
C LEU A 30 16.59 -0.58 8.43
N ARG A 31 16.98 0.35 7.55
CA ARG A 31 18.37 0.82 7.40
C ARG A 31 18.91 1.35 8.72
N LEU A 32 18.12 2.19 9.40
CA LEU A 32 18.50 2.74 10.69
C LEU A 32 18.72 1.64 11.74
N LEU A 33 17.77 0.70 11.85
CA LEU A 33 17.87 -0.42 12.79
C LEU A 33 19.10 -1.30 12.49
N ALA A 34 19.31 -1.67 11.25
CA ALA A 34 20.45 -2.47 10.82
C ALA A 34 21.80 -1.81 11.17
N ARG A 35 21.91 -0.49 10.93
CA ARG A 35 23.11 0.28 11.34
C ARG A 35 23.33 0.28 12.86
N LEU A 36 22.25 0.43 13.62
CA LEU A 36 22.33 0.41 15.09
C LEU A 36 22.70 -0.98 15.63
N GLU A 37 22.36 -2.03 14.90
CA GLU A 37 22.70 -3.43 15.22
C GLU A 37 24.10 -3.81 14.72
N GLY A 38 24.76 -2.94 13.96
CA GLY A 38 26.14 -3.13 13.50
C GLY A 38 26.27 -3.94 12.21
N GLU A 39 25.19 -4.01 11.42
CA GLU A 39 25.24 -4.67 10.12
C GLU A 39 26.16 -3.93 9.14
N PRO A 40 26.92 -4.62 8.30
CA PRO A 40 27.77 -4.01 7.27
C PRO A 40 26.95 -3.20 6.26
N GLU A 41 27.44 -2.02 5.87
CA GLU A 41 26.72 -1.12 4.95
C GLU A 41 26.38 -1.76 3.60
N ASP A 42 27.23 -2.62 3.09
CA ASP A 42 27.02 -3.36 1.83
C ASP A 42 25.92 -4.44 1.95
N GLU A 43 25.64 -4.94 3.15
CA GLU A 43 24.59 -5.92 3.40
C GLU A 43 23.24 -5.26 3.69
N ILE A 44 23.20 -4.00 4.16
CA ILE A 44 21.98 -3.30 4.55
C ILE A 44 21.00 -3.18 3.38
N GLU A 45 21.47 -2.81 2.19
CA GLU A 45 20.57 -2.68 1.02
C GLU A 45 20.03 -4.04 0.54
N VAL A 46 20.80 -5.09 0.70
CA VAL A 46 20.35 -6.46 0.42
C VAL A 46 19.27 -6.84 1.43
N LEU A 47 19.50 -6.56 2.71
CA LEU A 47 18.53 -6.81 3.78
C LEU A 47 17.21 -6.09 3.54
N VAL A 48 17.24 -4.80 3.18
CA VAL A 48 16.05 -4.00 2.90
C VAL A 48 15.23 -4.61 1.76
N ARG A 49 15.88 -4.98 0.65
CA ARG A 49 15.22 -5.60 -0.50
C ARG A 49 14.62 -6.97 -0.18
N MET A 50 15.24 -7.71 0.73
CA MET A 50 14.72 -9.02 1.16
C MET A 50 13.53 -8.92 2.12
N LYS A 51 13.42 -7.81 2.86
CA LYS A 51 12.42 -7.65 3.93
C LYS A 51 11.16 -6.90 3.50
N TYR A 52 11.27 -6.03 2.51
CA TYR A 52 10.14 -5.21 2.07
C TYR A 52 9.88 -5.35 0.57
N GLU A 53 8.64 -5.65 0.24
CA GLU A 53 8.08 -5.54 -1.10
C GLU A 53 6.88 -4.60 -1.04
N HIS A 54 6.92 -3.54 -1.83
CA HIS A 54 5.85 -2.55 -1.90
C HIS A 54 5.11 -2.69 -3.22
N VAL A 55 3.84 -3.05 -3.16
CA VAL A 55 2.98 -3.21 -4.34
C VAL A 55 1.81 -2.25 -4.28
N ILE A 56 1.73 -1.35 -5.25
CA ILE A 56 0.57 -0.49 -5.46
C ILE A 56 -0.46 -1.29 -6.24
N CYS A 57 -1.63 -1.53 -5.65
CA CYS A 57 -2.77 -2.15 -6.32
C CYS A 57 -3.58 -1.07 -7.04
N ALA A 58 -3.24 -0.80 -8.31
CA ALA A 58 -3.81 0.30 -9.09
C ALA A 58 -5.14 -0.11 -9.74
N GLN A 59 -6.25 0.04 -9.00
CA GLN A 59 -7.58 -0.46 -9.37
C GLN A 59 -8.06 -0.02 -10.76
N ILE A 60 -7.80 1.21 -11.14
CA ILE A 60 -8.32 1.78 -12.40
C ILE A 60 -7.28 1.91 -13.51
N TYR A 61 -6.03 1.56 -13.27
CA TYR A 61 -4.95 1.68 -14.26
C TYR A 61 -5.20 0.87 -15.54
N GLY A 62 -5.76 -0.34 -15.38
CA GLY A 62 -6.07 -1.25 -16.49
C GLY A 62 -7.37 -0.94 -17.24
N VAL A 63 -8.16 0.03 -16.75
CA VAL A 63 -9.44 0.41 -17.36
C VAL A 63 -9.19 1.21 -18.64
N PRO A 64 -9.88 0.90 -19.75
CA PRO A 64 -9.78 1.69 -20.97
C PRO A 64 -10.14 3.17 -20.74
N GLY A 65 -9.33 4.08 -21.27
CA GLY A 65 -9.55 5.53 -21.14
C GLY A 65 -9.00 6.17 -19.86
N TYR A 66 -8.33 5.43 -18.98
CA TYR A 66 -7.64 6.02 -17.85
C TYR A 66 -6.48 6.92 -18.29
N THR A 67 -6.47 8.17 -17.83
CA THR A 67 -5.59 9.23 -18.35
C THR A 67 -4.34 9.49 -17.51
N MET A 68 -4.30 9.04 -16.25
CA MET A 68 -3.19 9.33 -15.32
C MET A 68 -2.15 8.20 -15.23
N ARG A 69 -1.96 7.44 -16.31
CA ARG A 69 -0.99 6.33 -16.35
C ARG A 69 0.43 6.80 -16.14
N ASP A 70 0.80 7.86 -16.82
CA ASP A 70 2.15 8.45 -16.76
C ASP A 70 2.56 8.85 -15.33
N ASP A 71 1.60 9.27 -14.50
CA ASP A 71 1.89 9.67 -13.13
C ASP A 71 2.20 8.47 -12.24
N ILE A 72 1.50 7.35 -12.45
CA ILE A 72 1.79 6.09 -11.75
C ILE A 72 3.14 5.52 -12.21
N GLU A 73 3.43 5.55 -13.51
CA GLU A 73 4.71 5.10 -14.06
C GLU A 73 5.89 5.91 -13.51
N LYS A 74 5.74 7.24 -13.41
CA LYS A 74 6.72 8.12 -12.77
C LYS A 74 6.98 7.78 -11.29
N LEU A 75 5.95 7.34 -10.54
CA LEU A 75 6.16 6.87 -9.17
C LEU A 75 7.07 5.65 -9.12
N VAL A 76 6.88 4.69 -10.01
CA VAL A 76 7.75 3.50 -10.10
C VAL A 76 9.17 3.89 -10.51
N GLU A 77 9.31 4.85 -11.43
CA GLU A 77 10.61 5.36 -11.84
C GLU A 77 11.33 6.10 -10.71
N GLN A 78 10.59 6.83 -9.88
CA GLN A 78 11.14 7.57 -8.75
C GLN A 78 11.47 6.68 -7.55
N TYR A 79 10.65 5.65 -7.31
CA TYR A 79 10.78 4.74 -6.16
C TYR A 79 11.11 3.32 -6.62
N PRO A 80 12.41 2.95 -6.74
CA PRO A 80 12.85 1.69 -7.36
C PRO A 80 12.36 0.40 -6.69
N HIS A 81 11.86 0.51 -5.44
CA HIS A 81 11.37 -0.64 -4.68
C HIS A 81 9.86 -0.84 -4.82
N VAL A 82 9.20 0.08 -5.53
CA VAL A 82 7.75 0.06 -5.71
C VAL A 82 7.41 -0.66 -6.99
N LYS A 83 6.50 -1.61 -6.87
CA LYS A 83 5.87 -2.33 -7.98
C LYS A 83 4.44 -1.85 -8.14
N VAL A 84 3.88 -2.00 -9.32
CA VAL A 84 2.46 -1.71 -9.57
C VAL A 84 1.77 -2.96 -10.10
N ASN A 85 0.70 -3.33 -9.44
CA ASN A 85 -0.21 -4.37 -9.88
C ASN A 85 -1.52 -3.74 -10.39
N TYR A 86 -2.05 -4.26 -11.49
CA TYR A 86 -3.37 -3.91 -11.98
C TYR A 86 -4.00 -5.05 -12.76
N VAL A 87 -5.33 -5.00 -12.87
CA VAL A 87 -6.08 -5.89 -13.74
C VAL A 87 -6.27 -5.22 -15.09
N LYS A 88 -5.70 -5.81 -16.14
CA LYS A 88 -5.91 -5.37 -17.52
C LYS A 88 -7.26 -5.88 -18.02
N HIS A 89 -8.09 -4.97 -18.48
CA HIS A 89 -9.38 -5.29 -19.07
C HIS A 89 -9.24 -5.79 -20.50
N PRO A 90 -10.20 -6.57 -21.00
CA PRO A 90 -10.20 -7.04 -22.39
C PRO A 90 -10.12 -5.89 -23.40
N SER A 91 -9.38 -6.12 -24.46
CA SER A 91 -9.25 -5.20 -25.59
C SER A 91 -9.33 -5.99 -26.92
N ALA A 92 -9.35 -5.29 -28.04
CA ALA A 92 -9.34 -5.93 -29.35
C ALA A 92 -8.10 -6.82 -29.57
N GLU A 93 -6.97 -6.47 -28.94
CA GLU A 93 -5.70 -7.20 -29.05
C GLU A 93 -5.58 -8.32 -28.00
N SER A 94 -6.27 -8.22 -26.87
CA SER A 94 -6.25 -9.19 -25.78
C SER A 94 -7.66 -9.37 -25.22
N PRO A 95 -8.39 -10.42 -25.62
CA PRO A 95 -9.82 -10.58 -25.30
C PRO A 95 -10.09 -11.02 -23.85
N GLY A 96 -9.04 -11.35 -23.08
CA GLY A 96 -9.16 -11.80 -21.68
C GLY A 96 -8.75 -10.75 -20.67
N PHE A 97 -9.08 -11.02 -19.39
CA PHE A 97 -8.51 -10.29 -18.26
C PHE A 97 -7.11 -10.83 -17.95
N GLU A 98 -6.21 -9.95 -17.61
CA GLU A 98 -4.85 -10.30 -17.19
C GLU A 98 -4.52 -9.58 -15.86
N ASN A 99 -3.93 -10.30 -14.93
CA ASN A 99 -3.26 -9.70 -13.78
C ASN A 99 -1.84 -9.34 -14.19
N VAL A 100 -1.48 -8.07 -14.07
CA VAL A 100 -0.24 -7.51 -14.62
C VAL A 100 0.58 -6.89 -13.50
N LEU A 101 1.89 -7.18 -13.51
CA LEU A 101 2.88 -6.55 -12.66
C LEU A 101 3.78 -5.64 -13.49
N MET A 102 4.01 -4.43 -13.00
CA MET A 102 4.98 -3.49 -13.52
C MET A 102 6.05 -3.18 -12.47
N GLU A 103 7.27 -3.08 -12.91
CA GLU A 103 8.43 -2.77 -12.08
C GLU A 103 9.38 -1.84 -12.82
N ARG A 104 10.27 -1.19 -12.07
CA ARG A 104 11.36 -0.41 -12.67
C ARG A 104 12.44 -1.35 -13.22
N SER A 105 12.75 -1.17 -14.48
CA SER A 105 13.81 -1.90 -15.17
C SER A 105 15.19 -1.24 -15.00
N ILE A 106 16.22 -1.89 -15.50
CA ILE A 106 17.63 -1.42 -15.42
C ILE A 106 17.80 -0.07 -16.13
N ASP A 107 17.01 0.18 -17.18
CA ASP A 107 16.99 1.47 -17.89
C ASP A 107 16.38 2.62 -17.09
N GLY A 108 15.88 2.33 -15.89
CA GLY A 108 15.25 3.28 -15.00
C GLY A 108 13.77 3.55 -15.28
N LYS A 109 13.20 2.89 -16.27
CA LYS A 109 11.79 3.07 -16.68
C LYS A 109 10.88 2.00 -16.14
N CYS A 110 9.59 2.31 -16.06
CA CYS A 110 8.54 1.39 -15.69
C CYS A 110 8.21 0.45 -16.86
N HIS A 111 8.29 -0.85 -16.63
CA HIS A 111 7.95 -1.88 -17.62
C HIS A 111 7.07 -2.97 -17.04
N VAL A 112 6.25 -3.57 -17.88
CA VAL A 112 5.52 -4.79 -17.53
C VAL A 112 6.52 -5.95 -17.46
N THR A 113 6.62 -6.55 -16.28
CA THR A 113 7.54 -7.69 -16.05
C THR A 113 6.83 -9.03 -16.05
N HIS A 114 5.60 -9.07 -15.55
CA HIS A 114 4.84 -10.32 -15.45
C HIS A 114 3.37 -10.13 -15.85
N ARG A 115 2.79 -11.19 -16.40
CA ARG A 115 1.37 -11.27 -16.75
C ARG A 115 0.84 -12.66 -16.41
N VAL A 116 -0.35 -12.69 -15.82
CA VAL A 116 -1.09 -13.93 -15.56
C VAL A 116 -2.49 -13.77 -16.16
N ALA A 117 -2.85 -14.67 -17.07
CA ALA A 117 -4.20 -14.70 -17.61
C ALA A 117 -5.20 -15.09 -16.52
N LEU A 118 -6.30 -14.35 -16.44
CA LEU A 118 -7.36 -14.61 -15.50
C LEU A 118 -8.53 -15.32 -16.19
N PRO A 119 -9.25 -16.23 -15.50
CA PRO A 119 -10.36 -16.97 -16.09
C PRO A 119 -11.56 -16.09 -16.41
N GLY A 120 -11.62 -14.87 -15.88
CA GLY A 120 -12.70 -13.91 -16.08
C GLY A 120 -12.43 -12.61 -15.36
N ASN A 121 -13.46 -11.76 -15.26
CA ASN A 121 -13.36 -10.54 -14.47
C ASN A 121 -13.18 -10.89 -12.98
N PRO A 122 -12.06 -10.50 -12.36
CA PRO A 122 -11.84 -10.77 -10.95
C PRO A 122 -12.68 -9.87 -10.03
N ILE A 123 -13.20 -8.77 -10.56
CA ILE A 123 -13.99 -7.81 -9.78
C ILE A 123 -15.43 -8.33 -9.69
N ILE A 124 -15.81 -8.79 -8.51
CA ILE A 124 -17.14 -9.36 -8.20
C ILE A 124 -17.94 -8.52 -7.20
N GLY A 125 -17.31 -7.51 -6.61
CA GLY A 125 -17.90 -6.63 -5.60
C GLY A 125 -17.52 -5.17 -5.80
N GLU A 126 -16.91 -4.57 -4.79
CA GLU A 126 -16.58 -3.13 -4.77
C GLU A 126 -15.30 -2.78 -5.55
N GLY A 127 -14.49 -3.76 -5.86
CA GLY A 127 -13.29 -3.62 -6.68
C GLY A 127 -11.99 -3.45 -5.88
N LYS A 128 -11.98 -2.74 -4.76
CA LYS A 128 -10.77 -2.52 -3.95
C LYS A 128 -10.25 -3.85 -3.37
N PRO A 129 -11.03 -4.65 -2.64
CA PRO A 129 -10.57 -5.91 -2.07
C PRO A 129 -10.09 -6.89 -3.13
N GLU A 130 -10.85 -7.04 -4.20
CA GLU A 130 -10.52 -7.98 -5.28
C GLU A 130 -9.22 -7.58 -5.98
N ASN A 131 -9.02 -6.27 -6.18
CA ASN A 131 -7.79 -5.77 -6.78
C ASN A 131 -6.58 -6.00 -5.86
N GLN A 132 -6.71 -5.79 -4.55
CA GLN A 132 -5.67 -6.10 -3.58
C GLN A 132 -5.37 -7.61 -3.54
N ASN A 133 -6.40 -8.46 -3.56
CA ASN A 133 -6.22 -9.91 -3.62
C ASN A 133 -5.44 -10.36 -4.88
N ASN A 134 -5.66 -9.71 -6.02
CA ASN A 134 -4.86 -9.97 -7.22
C ASN A 134 -3.39 -9.56 -7.05
N GLY A 135 -3.10 -8.61 -6.16
CA GLY A 135 -1.73 -8.19 -5.84
C GLY A 135 -0.94 -9.21 -5.01
N VAL A 136 -1.62 -10.04 -4.23
CA VAL A 136 -1.00 -10.98 -3.29
C VAL A 136 -0.06 -11.97 -3.99
N ILE A 137 -0.38 -12.43 -5.19
CA ILE A 137 0.47 -13.38 -5.93
C ILE A 137 1.86 -12.85 -6.28
N TRP A 138 2.06 -11.54 -6.20
CA TRP A 138 3.32 -10.87 -6.49
C TRP A 138 4.19 -10.65 -5.24
N LEU A 139 3.69 -11.01 -4.06
CA LEU A 139 4.39 -10.87 -2.80
C LEU A 139 5.04 -12.19 -2.40
N GLN A 140 6.25 -12.12 -1.87
CA GLN A 140 7.03 -13.28 -1.42
C GLN A 140 7.20 -13.34 0.10
N GLY A 141 6.78 -12.29 0.81
CA GLY A 141 6.91 -12.17 2.26
C GLY A 141 5.96 -13.09 3.04
N ASN A 142 6.28 -13.31 4.31
CA ASN A 142 5.44 -14.11 5.22
C ASN A 142 4.29 -13.29 5.82
N TYR A 143 4.38 -11.96 5.78
CA TYR A 143 3.42 -11.04 6.34
C TYR A 143 3.02 -10.01 5.30
N ILE A 144 1.76 -9.65 5.29
CA ILE A 144 1.19 -8.64 4.40
C ILE A 144 0.61 -7.53 5.26
N GLN A 145 0.95 -6.30 4.95
CA GLN A 145 0.29 -5.12 5.48
C GLN A 145 -0.48 -4.45 4.36
N THR A 146 -1.78 -4.23 4.58
CA THR A 146 -2.58 -3.37 3.72
C THR A 146 -2.44 -1.93 4.18
N ILE A 147 -2.22 -1.01 3.25
CA ILE A 147 -2.12 0.43 3.53
C ILE A 147 -3.12 1.14 2.63
N ASP A 148 -4.03 1.90 3.24
CA ASP A 148 -4.96 2.73 2.50
C ASP A 148 -4.29 4.02 2.02
N MET A 149 -4.79 4.58 0.93
CA MET A 149 -4.28 5.85 0.38
C MET A 149 -4.44 7.02 1.36
N ASN A 150 -5.33 6.91 2.33
CA ASN A 150 -5.54 7.91 3.36
C ASN A 150 -4.58 7.78 4.54
N GLN A 151 -3.90 6.67 4.68
CA GLN A 151 -2.97 6.42 5.78
C GLN A 151 -1.65 7.18 5.58
N ASP A 152 -1.11 7.72 6.68
CA ASP A 152 0.14 8.48 6.70
C ASP A 152 1.26 7.65 7.32
N ALA A 153 1.79 6.71 6.55
CA ALA A 153 2.95 5.92 6.97
C ALA A 153 4.20 6.82 7.09
N HIS A 154 4.96 6.62 8.16
CA HIS A 154 6.18 7.39 8.42
C HIS A 154 7.25 6.55 9.16
N LEU A 155 8.43 7.13 9.35
CA LEU A 155 9.59 6.46 9.94
C LEU A 155 9.30 5.82 11.31
N ALA A 156 8.53 6.50 12.17
CA ALA A 156 8.20 5.95 13.50
C ALA A 156 7.29 4.71 13.41
N GLU A 157 6.40 4.64 12.44
CA GLU A 157 5.61 3.44 12.18
C GLU A 157 6.51 2.31 11.68
N GLY A 158 7.43 2.59 10.76
CA GLY A 158 8.43 1.63 10.32
C GLY A 158 9.26 1.03 11.44
N LEU A 159 9.64 1.85 12.43
CA LEU A 159 10.39 1.38 13.61
C LEU A 159 9.55 0.46 14.52
N LYS A 160 8.24 0.58 14.54
CA LYS A 160 7.34 -0.27 15.32
C LYS A 160 7.10 -1.64 14.69
N LEU A 161 7.27 -1.79 13.37
CA LEU A 161 6.93 -3.01 12.64
C LEU A 161 7.62 -4.25 13.20
N ARG A 162 8.87 -4.15 13.64
CA ARG A 162 9.58 -5.28 14.25
C ARG A 162 8.89 -5.79 15.52
N ASN A 163 8.43 -4.89 16.38
CA ASN A 163 7.68 -5.25 17.58
C ASN A 163 6.28 -5.79 17.23
N LEU A 164 5.65 -5.21 16.20
CA LEU A 164 4.37 -5.68 15.70
C LEU A 164 4.45 -7.13 15.21
N LEU A 165 5.48 -7.48 14.45
CA LEU A 165 5.71 -8.86 14.00
C LEU A 165 5.86 -9.83 15.17
N GLY A 166 6.40 -9.37 16.31
CA GLY A 166 6.48 -10.15 17.54
C GLY A 166 5.12 -10.55 18.10
N LEU A 167 4.05 -9.81 17.80
CA LEU A 167 2.70 -10.14 18.26
C LEU A 167 2.13 -11.41 17.63
N PHE A 168 2.56 -11.76 16.43
CA PHE A 168 2.19 -13.05 15.80
C PHE A 168 2.74 -14.26 16.55
N ASN A 169 3.78 -14.08 17.36
CA ASN A 169 4.38 -15.15 18.15
C ASN A 169 3.73 -15.35 19.52
N ILE A 170 2.75 -14.52 19.91
CA ILE A 170 2.06 -14.62 21.20
C ILE A 170 1.21 -15.90 21.27
N SER A 171 0.59 -16.26 20.16
CA SER A 171 -0.21 -17.48 20.04
C SER A 171 -0.13 -18.01 18.62
N GLU A 172 -0.13 -19.34 18.46
CA GLU A 172 -0.20 -19.99 17.14
C GLU A 172 -1.50 -19.66 16.39
N GLU A 173 -2.53 -19.22 17.10
CA GLU A 173 -3.81 -18.82 16.53
C GLU A 173 -3.81 -17.38 16.04
N THR A 174 -2.79 -16.57 16.35
CA THR A 174 -2.72 -15.17 15.93
C THR A 174 -2.33 -15.09 14.46
N THR A 175 -3.29 -14.83 13.60
CA THR A 175 -3.10 -14.71 12.14
C THR A 175 -3.26 -13.29 11.62
N ILE A 176 -3.94 -12.43 12.37
CA ILE A 176 -4.17 -11.02 12.03
C ILE A 176 -3.83 -10.15 13.22
N VAL A 177 -3.06 -9.11 12.99
CA VAL A 177 -2.66 -8.12 14.00
C VAL A 177 -2.98 -6.74 13.46
N GLY A 178 -3.75 -5.97 14.21
CA GLY A 178 -4.04 -4.57 13.92
C GLY A 178 -3.29 -3.64 14.87
N PHE A 179 -2.98 -2.45 14.40
CA PHE A 179 -2.42 -1.37 15.22
C PHE A 179 -2.98 -0.03 14.75
N ALA A 180 -3.02 0.93 15.68
CA ALA A 180 -3.51 2.25 15.36
C ALA A 180 -2.53 3.00 14.45
N GLU A 181 -3.01 3.47 13.33
CA GLU A 181 -2.26 4.25 12.36
C GLU A 181 -2.63 5.74 12.43
N GLN A 182 -1.73 6.58 11.96
CA GLN A 182 -1.99 8.00 11.78
C GLN A 182 -2.39 8.28 10.34
N LEU A 183 -3.61 8.73 10.14
CA LEU A 183 -4.20 8.93 8.83
C LEU A 183 -3.73 10.20 8.13
N ILE A 184 -3.40 11.24 8.89
CA ILE A 184 -2.93 12.52 8.34
C ILE A 184 -1.92 13.15 9.29
N SER A 185 -0.79 13.61 8.77
CA SER A 185 0.21 14.29 9.59
C SER A 185 -0.28 15.65 10.09
N GLY A 186 0.00 15.99 11.36
CA GLY A 186 -0.46 17.20 12.05
C GLY A 186 0.03 18.54 11.45
N LYS A 187 0.74 18.51 10.32
CA LYS A 187 1.22 19.72 9.63
C LYS A 187 0.20 20.34 8.67
N GLN A 188 -0.95 19.70 8.47
CA GLN A 188 -1.90 20.06 7.42
C GLN A 188 -3.03 20.99 7.85
N GLY A 189 -2.97 21.55 9.06
CA GLY A 189 -3.97 22.50 9.53
C GLY A 189 -5.20 21.86 10.18
N SER A 190 -6.14 22.69 10.60
CA SER A 190 -7.30 22.28 11.41
C SER A 190 -8.28 21.33 10.70
N VAL A 191 -8.46 21.49 9.39
CA VAL A 191 -9.34 20.63 8.59
C VAL A 191 -8.78 19.21 8.49
N ALA A 192 -7.49 19.09 8.25
CA ALA A 192 -6.81 17.80 8.21
C ALA A 192 -6.79 17.11 9.57
N HIS A 193 -6.59 17.89 10.64
CA HIS A 193 -6.69 17.38 11.99
C HIS A 193 -8.10 16.87 12.33
N PHE A 194 -9.14 17.58 11.91
CA PHE A 194 -10.52 17.13 12.07
C PHE A 194 -10.79 15.84 11.28
N ALA A 195 -10.32 15.76 10.04
CA ALA A 195 -10.46 14.54 9.22
C ALA A 195 -9.74 13.35 9.87
N ALA A 196 -8.50 13.53 10.34
CA ALA A 196 -7.75 12.50 11.05
C ALA A 196 -8.46 12.03 12.33
N LEU A 197 -9.07 12.97 13.08
CA LEU A 197 -9.83 12.64 14.28
C LEU A 197 -11.10 11.85 13.95
N SER A 198 -11.80 12.21 12.87
CA SER A 198 -12.99 11.50 12.40
C SER A 198 -12.65 10.06 12.00
N GLU A 199 -11.59 9.85 11.27
CA GLU A 199 -11.12 8.53 10.86
C GLU A 199 -10.66 7.70 12.05
N THR A 200 -9.93 8.30 13.00
CA THR A 200 -9.54 7.62 14.24
C THR A 200 -10.75 7.16 15.04
N VAL A 201 -11.81 7.97 15.13
CA VAL A 201 -13.06 7.59 15.76
C VAL A 201 -13.76 6.46 14.99
N PHE A 202 -13.79 6.56 13.66
CA PHE A 202 -14.37 5.52 12.82
C PHE A 202 -13.64 4.18 13.01
N GLU A 203 -12.33 4.16 12.92
CA GLU A 203 -11.53 2.94 13.06
C GLU A 203 -11.57 2.36 14.47
N THR A 204 -11.41 3.20 15.49
CA THR A 204 -11.31 2.70 16.87
C THR A 204 -12.65 2.30 17.48
N PHE A 205 -13.74 2.97 17.14
CA PHE A 205 -15.05 2.70 17.72
C PHE A 205 -15.97 1.97 16.76
N LEU A 206 -16.17 2.49 15.56
CA LEU A 206 -17.14 1.95 14.62
C LEU A 206 -16.68 0.65 14.01
N GLN A 207 -15.44 0.55 13.55
CA GLN A 207 -14.93 -0.68 12.95
C GLN A 207 -14.84 -1.82 13.97
N ARG A 208 -14.37 -1.56 15.18
CA ARG A 208 -14.39 -2.58 16.24
C ARG A 208 -15.80 -3.05 16.59
N TYR A 209 -16.74 -2.15 16.62
CA TYR A 209 -18.14 -2.51 16.84
C TYR A 209 -18.69 -3.31 15.66
N MET A 210 -18.38 -2.89 14.44
CA MET A 210 -18.78 -3.54 13.20
C MET A 210 -18.09 -4.88 12.98
N ALA A 211 -16.88 -5.07 13.50
CA ALA A 211 -16.19 -6.35 13.45
C ALA A 211 -16.78 -7.41 14.38
N SER A 212 -17.72 -7.05 15.26
CA SER A 212 -18.47 -8.04 16.06
C SER A 212 -19.45 -8.81 15.20
N PRO A 213 -19.29 -10.15 15.04
CA PRO A 213 -20.14 -10.94 14.13
C PRO A 213 -21.63 -10.96 14.52
N LEU A 214 -21.97 -10.54 15.73
CA LEU A 214 -23.35 -10.46 16.20
C LEU A 214 -23.97 -9.06 16.03
N ALA A 215 -23.16 -8.04 15.75
CA ALA A 215 -23.63 -6.66 15.77
C ALA A 215 -23.96 -6.11 14.37
N VAL A 216 -23.29 -6.55 13.31
CA VAL A 216 -23.42 -5.93 11.98
C VAL A 216 -23.30 -6.93 10.83
N ARG A 217 -24.01 -6.65 9.75
CA ARG A 217 -23.74 -7.24 8.44
C ARG A 217 -22.51 -6.57 7.85
N LEU A 218 -21.48 -7.34 7.69
CA LEU A 218 -20.18 -6.83 7.31
C LEU A 218 -19.85 -7.05 5.87
N HIS A 219 -19.09 -6.11 5.32
CA HIS A 219 -18.25 -6.32 4.17
C HIS A 219 -17.07 -7.21 4.59
N TYR A 220 -17.29 -8.49 4.71
CA TYR A 220 -16.28 -9.45 5.20
C TYR A 220 -14.95 -9.44 4.47
N CYS A 221 -14.88 -8.82 3.32
CA CYS A 221 -13.68 -8.74 2.49
C CYS A 221 -13.11 -7.33 2.41
N HIS A 222 -13.65 -6.38 3.17
CA HIS A 222 -13.10 -5.03 3.15
C HIS A 222 -11.86 -4.97 4.04
N PRO A 223 -10.69 -4.56 3.55
CA PRO A 223 -9.46 -4.53 4.32
C PRO A 223 -9.58 -3.67 5.58
N ASP A 224 -10.32 -2.57 5.53
CA ASP A 224 -10.52 -1.67 6.68
C ASP A 224 -11.30 -2.31 7.86
N LEU A 225 -11.81 -3.51 7.70
CA LEU A 225 -12.50 -4.24 8.77
C LEU A 225 -11.58 -5.16 9.57
N TRP A 226 -10.37 -5.37 9.10
CA TRP A 226 -9.40 -6.30 9.67
C TRP A 226 -8.17 -5.58 10.26
N ASP A 227 -8.16 -4.24 10.18
CA ASP A 227 -7.10 -3.39 10.75
C ASP A 227 -7.18 -3.24 12.28
#